data_efeae5ff15341ae2f0cda618bff1c62e
#
_entry.id   efeae5ff15341ae2f0cda618bff1c62e
#
_cell.length_a   1.000
_cell.length_b   1.000
_cell.length_c   1.000
_cell.angle_alpha   90.00
_cell.angle_beta   90.00
_cell.angle_gamma   90.00
#
_symmetry.space_group_name_H-M   'P 1'
#
loop_
_entity.id
_entity.type
_entity.pdbx_description
1 polymer ?
#
loop_
_entity_poly.entity_id
_entity_poly.type
_entity_poly.pdbx_seq_one_letter_code
_entity_poly.pdbx_strand_id
1 'polypeptide(L)'
;VMLGLLLVAGIGVAVLLGPYALRVEHVAAEPRTGFHSDYYLYVPTTLHRDERGNATLLVQPNNSGRTSDDIGAHRRDAWMTGFERKRIADELGVALLVPAFPRTARDWRTYTHALDRDVLTTRDRLLARLDLQLIAMIDDARARLRKDGTPVDARVLLQGFSASAMFANRFTALHPDRVRAATIGSPGGWPIAPVAKVGVDALPYPAGIADLSALTGTPFDAAAFARVPQYLYMGDADDNDSLDFNDGWDKPMSAEVDRLFGDTPLARWTHAEMLYAQAGANARFELVPGVGHDRKALQERSTAFFREVLATP
;
A
#
# COMPACT_ATOMS: atom_id res chain seq x y z
N VAL A 1 29.66 28.26 21.05
CA VAL A 1 29.41 26.81 21.11
C VAL A 1 28.05 26.45 20.50
N MET A 2 26.95 27.19 20.78
CA MET A 2 25.63 26.92 20.17
C MET A 2 25.59 27.07 18.64
N LEU A 3 26.29 28.07 18.05
CA LEU A 3 26.30 28.25 16.61
C LEU A 3 27.00 27.08 15.89
N GLY A 4 28.08 26.57 16.46
CA GLY A 4 28.82 25.42 15.92
C GLY A 4 28.02 24.11 15.93
N LEU A 5 27.21 23.87 16.98
CA LEU A 5 26.33 22.70 17.07
C LEU A 5 25.19 22.75 16.06
N LEU A 6 24.61 23.91 15.79
CA LEU A 6 23.60 24.10 14.76
C LEU A 6 24.15 23.91 13.33
N LEU A 7 25.38 24.32 13.07
CA LEU A 7 26.04 24.13 11.80
C LEU A 7 26.37 22.64 11.55
N VAL A 8 26.89 21.95 12.54
CA VAL A 8 27.19 20.51 12.45
C VAL A 8 25.91 19.68 12.29
N ALA A 9 24.84 20.02 13.00
CA ALA A 9 23.54 19.36 12.82
C ALA A 9 22.95 19.62 11.42
N GLY A 10 23.06 20.85 10.91
CA GLY A 10 22.60 21.21 9.56
C GLY A 10 23.39 20.49 8.46
N ILE A 11 24.71 20.38 8.59
CA ILE A 11 25.56 19.62 7.65
C ILE A 11 25.23 18.12 7.73
N GLY A 12 25.05 17.56 8.93
CA GLY A 12 24.69 16.15 9.12
C GLY A 12 23.35 15.79 8.46
N VAL A 13 22.33 16.64 8.59
CA VAL A 13 21.04 16.48 7.94
C VAL A 13 21.16 16.60 6.41
N ALA A 14 21.94 17.57 5.90
CA ALA A 14 22.16 17.73 4.48
C ALA A 14 22.90 16.53 3.85
N VAL A 15 23.85 15.94 4.56
CA VAL A 15 24.56 14.72 4.12
C VAL A 15 23.65 13.50 4.08
N LEU A 16 22.73 13.37 5.05
CA LEU A 16 21.79 12.23 5.11
C LEU A 16 20.66 12.34 4.08
N LEU A 17 20.10 13.53 3.91
CA LEU A 17 18.94 13.76 3.02
C LEU A 17 19.35 14.07 1.58
N GLY A 18 20.58 14.61 1.38
CA GLY A 18 21.04 15.10 0.08
C GLY A 18 20.90 14.10 -1.08
N PRO A 19 21.37 12.86 -0.95
CA PRO A 19 21.26 11.87 -2.03
C PRO A 19 19.82 11.56 -2.43
N TYR A 20 18.89 11.55 -1.49
CA TYR A 20 17.46 11.36 -1.78
C TYR A 20 16.85 12.61 -2.39
N ALA A 21 17.06 13.78 -1.76
CA ALA A 21 16.52 15.05 -2.23
C ALA A 21 16.95 15.43 -3.65
N LEU A 22 18.15 15.00 -4.07
CA LEU A 22 18.67 15.22 -5.42
C LEU A 22 18.11 14.26 -6.47
N ARG A 23 17.44 13.16 -6.06
CA ARG A 23 16.96 12.09 -6.94
C ARG A 23 15.46 11.86 -6.88
N VAL A 24 14.77 12.48 -5.93
CA VAL A 24 13.33 12.43 -5.84
C VAL A 24 12.71 13.54 -6.68
N GLU A 25 11.88 13.17 -7.61
CA GLU A 25 11.02 14.09 -8.35
C GLU A 25 9.70 14.27 -7.58
N HIS A 26 9.30 15.53 -7.36
CA HIS A 26 7.94 15.86 -6.91
C HIS A 26 7.08 16.08 -8.15
N VAL A 27 6.09 15.24 -8.33
CA VAL A 27 5.11 15.36 -9.41
C VAL A 27 3.81 15.91 -8.85
N ALA A 28 3.44 17.09 -9.35
CA ALA A 28 2.20 17.74 -8.94
C ALA A 28 0.97 17.00 -9.50
N ALA A 29 -0.15 17.11 -8.79
CA ALA A 29 -1.44 16.60 -9.24
C ALA A 29 -1.77 17.03 -10.68
N GLU A 30 -2.25 16.09 -11.49
CA GLU A 30 -2.69 16.36 -12.86
C GLU A 30 -4.09 15.77 -13.08
N PRO A 31 -5.14 16.53 -12.73
CA PRO A 31 -6.52 16.05 -12.81
C PRO A 31 -6.97 15.62 -14.20
N ARG A 32 -6.33 16.17 -15.27
CA ARG A 32 -6.66 15.82 -16.65
C ARG A 32 -6.22 14.40 -17.01
N THR A 33 -5.20 13.89 -16.33
CA THR A 33 -4.69 12.54 -16.52
C THR A 33 -5.24 11.56 -15.49
N GLY A 34 -6.06 12.04 -14.53
CA GLY A 34 -6.85 11.21 -13.62
C GLY A 34 -6.35 11.13 -12.18
N PHE A 35 -5.38 11.94 -11.75
CA PHE A 35 -4.97 11.99 -10.34
C PHE A 35 -5.03 13.41 -9.77
N HIS A 36 -5.59 13.53 -8.56
CA HIS A 36 -5.87 14.79 -7.87
C HIS A 36 -4.92 15.07 -6.70
N SER A 37 -4.01 14.15 -6.41
CA SER A 37 -2.98 14.29 -5.39
C SER A 37 -1.60 14.22 -6.03
N ASP A 38 -0.61 14.86 -5.40
CA ASP A 38 0.77 14.77 -5.83
C ASP A 38 1.36 13.37 -5.58
N TYR A 39 2.48 13.07 -6.19
CA TYR A 39 3.29 11.90 -5.81
C TYR A 39 4.79 12.22 -5.89
N TYR A 40 5.58 11.35 -5.26
CA TYR A 40 7.04 11.40 -5.30
C TYR A 40 7.58 10.20 -6.06
N LEU A 41 8.48 10.46 -7.01
CA LEU A 41 9.15 9.42 -7.80
C LEU A 41 10.65 9.46 -7.49
N TYR A 42 11.16 8.38 -6.92
CA TYR A 42 12.59 8.22 -6.65
C TYR A 42 13.19 7.19 -7.60
N VAL A 43 14.33 7.51 -8.19
CA VAL A 43 15.08 6.59 -9.05
C VAL A 43 16.46 6.34 -8.45
N PRO A 44 16.80 5.10 -8.06
CA PRO A 44 18.12 4.77 -7.53
C PRO A 44 19.22 4.93 -8.60
N THR A 45 20.48 4.94 -8.16
CA THR A 45 21.64 5.00 -9.07
C THR A 45 21.73 3.79 -9.98
N THR A 46 21.36 2.64 -9.48
CA THR A 46 21.40 1.38 -10.22
C THR A 46 19.98 0.83 -10.30
N LEU A 47 19.47 0.67 -11.51
CA LEU A 47 18.21 0.00 -11.79
C LEU A 47 18.47 -1.38 -12.35
N HIS A 48 17.84 -2.39 -11.76
CA HIS A 48 17.79 -3.72 -12.33
C HIS A 48 16.75 -3.75 -13.45
N ARG A 49 17.08 -4.45 -14.53
CA ARG A 49 16.22 -4.61 -15.69
C ARG A 49 15.95 -6.10 -15.92
N ASP A 50 14.74 -6.42 -16.33
CA ASP A 50 14.39 -7.75 -16.80
C ASP A 50 15.04 -8.07 -18.16
N GLU A 51 14.86 -9.30 -18.64
CA GLU A 51 15.40 -9.75 -19.95
C GLU A 51 14.89 -8.91 -21.14
N ARG A 52 13.76 -8.21 -20.98
CA ARG A 52 13.19 -7.30 -21.97
C ARG A 52 13.71 -5.86 -21.84
N GLY A 53 14.60 -5.62 -20.89
CA GLY A 53 15.18 -4.32 -20.59
C GLY A 53 14.27 -3.40 -19.77
N ASN A 54 13.15 -3.88 -19.22
CA ASN A 54 12.26 -3.08 -18.39
C ASN A 54 12.76 -3.05 -16.94
N ALA A 55 12.72 -1.87 -16.34
CA ALA A 55 12.83 -1.70 -14.90
C ALA A 55 11.50 -2.04 -14.20
N THR A 56 11.56 -2.20 -12.89
CA THR A 56 10.38 -2.43 -12.05
C THR A 56 10.08 -1.18 -11.23
N LEU A 57 8.80 -0.88 -11.02
CA LEU A 57 8.32 0.17 -10.12
C LEU A 57 7.81 -0.45 -8.82
N LEU A 58 8.32 0.01 -7.69
CA LEU A 58 7.78 -0.25 -6.37
C LEU A 58 6.84 0.89 -6.00
N VAL A 59 5.64 0.56 -5.55
CA VAL A 59 4.65 1.52 -5.05
C VAL A 59 4.49 1.32 -3.54
N GLN A 60 4.62 2.41 -2.80
CA GLN A 60 4.38 2.46 -1.37
C GLN A 60 3.30 3.50 -1.08
N PRO A 61 2.04 3.11 -0.87
CA PRO A 61 1.01 4.05 -0.42
C PRO A 61 1.43 4.73 0.90
N ASN A 62 1.18 6.03 0.99
CA ASN A 62 1.51 6.78 2.20
C ASN A 62 0.59 6.41 3.37
N ASN A 63 1.12 6.53 4.58
CA ASN A 63 0.38 6.36 5.82
C ASN A 63 0.99 7.24 6.92
N SER A 64 0.31 8.34 7.26
CA SER A 64 0.77 9.28 8.27
C SER A 64 0.29 8.94 9.69
N GLY A 65 -0.67 8.04 9.84
CA GLY A 65 -1.30 7.71 11.12
C GLY A 65 -2.14 8.85 11.73
N ARG A 66 -2.32 9.98 11.03
CA ARG A 66 -3.05 11.16 11.51
C ARG A 66 -3.90 11.79 10.40
N THR A 67 -4.90 12.56 10.80
CA THR A 67 -5.72 13.38 9.90
C THR A 67 -5.22 14.83 9.87
N SER A 68 -5.34 15.50 8.73
CA SER A 68 -5.05 16.92 8.59
C SER A 68 -5.74 17.49 7.36
N ASP A 69 -6.27 18.71 7.45
CA ASP A 69 -6.78 19.46 6.28
C ASP A 69 -5.65 20.23 5.56
N ASP A 70 -4.43 20.26 6.12
CA ASP A 70 -3.23 20.79 5.46
C ASP A 70 -2.67 19.75 4.48
N ILE A 71 -2.90 19.94 3.20
CA ILE A 71 -2.34 19.09 2.14
C ILE A 71 -0.80 19.08 2.18
N GLY A 72 -0.18 20.17 2.60
CA GLY A 72 1.28 20.25 2.80
C GLY A 72 1.79 19.26 3.84
N ALA A 73 0.98 18.93 4.88
CA ALA A 73 1.33 17.90 5.85
C ALA A 73 1.42 16.51 5.17
N HIS A 74 0.44 16.15 4.34
CA HIS A 74 0.44 14.88 3.62
C HIS A 74 1.57 14.77 2.58
N ARG A 75 1.91 15.88 1.93
CA ARG A 75 3.09 15.94 1.05
C ARG A 75 4.38 15.68 1.80
N ARG A 76 4.57 16.31 2.97
CA ARG A 76 5.75 16.08 3.84
C ARG A 76 5.82 14.62 4.30
N ASP A 77 4.69 14.05 4.73
CA ASP A 77 4.61 12.66 5.18
C ASP A 77 4.91 11.67 4.03
N ALA A 78 4.42 11.92 2.83
CA ALA A 78 4.73 11.12 1.64
C ALA A 78 6.21 11.22 1.26
N TRP A 79 6.80 12.42 1.28
CA TRP A 79 8.22 12.62 1.05
C TRP A 79 9.08 11.86 2.06
N MET A 80 8.74 11.93 3.36
CA MET A 80 9.42 11.18 4.42
C MET A 80 9.27 9.67 4.25
N THR A 81 8.08 9.20 3.86
CA THR A 81 7.86 7.80 3.51
C THR A 81 8.80 7.35 2.41
N GLY A 82 8.93 8.13 1.34
CA GLY A 82 9.87 7.86 0.25
C GLY A 82 11.33 7.82 0.74
N PHE A 83 11.73 8.78 1.57
CA PHE A 83 13.06 8.79 2.17
C PHE A 83 13.35 7.53 3.00
N GLU A 84 12.41 7.09 3.82
CA GLU A 84 12.55 5.86 4.61
C GLU A 84 12.59 4.60 3.75
N ARG A 85 11.87 4.58 2.63
CA ARG A 85 11.76 3.44 1.72
C ARG A 85 12.83 3.40 0.63
N LYS A 86 13.59 4.49 0.44
CA LYS A 86 14.67 4.52 -0.57
C LYS A 86 15.66 3.36 -0.41
N ARG A 87 15.94 2.93 0.84
CA ARG A 87 16.85 1.81 1.08
C ARG A 87 16.38 0.53 0.39
N ILE A 88 15.08 0.24 0.45
CA ILE A 88 14.50 -0.93 -0.23
C ILE A 88 14.61 -0.77 -1.75
N ALA A 89 14.31 0.43 -2.26
CA ALA A 89 14.41 0.73 -3.69
C ALA A 89 15.85 0.61 -4.19
N ASP A 90 16.83 1.11 -3.43
CA ASP A 90 18.25 1.00 -3.74
C ASP A 90 18.71 -0.46 -3.73
N GLU A 91 18.33 -1.24 -2.71
CA GLU A 91 18.72 -2.63 -2.51
C GLU A 91 18.13 -3.55 -3.59
N LEU A 92 16.89 -3.30 -4.00
CA LEU A 92 16.22 -4.06 -5.05
C LEU A 92 16.54 -3.52 -6.45
N GLY A 93 17.14 -2.35 -6.58
CA GLY A 93 17.39 -1.71 -7.88
C GLY A 93 16.09 -1.37 -8.60
N VAL A 94 15.05 -0.85 -7.92
CA VAL A 94 13.75 -0.53 -8.47
C VAL A 94 13.41 0.95 -8.28
N ALA A 95 12.67 1.55 -9.21
CA ALA A 95 12.12 2.90 -9.00
C ALA A 95 11.04 2.85 -7.90
N LEU A 96 10.85 3.95 -7.16
CA LEU A 96 9.88 4.04 -6.06
C LEU A 96 8.90 5.18 -6.29
N LEU A 97 7.61 4.86 -6.25
CA LEU A 97 6.51 5.83 -6.27
C LEU A 97 5.82 5.87 -4.90
N VAL A 98 5.65 7.07 -4.36
CA VAL A 98 4.88 7.31 -3.12
C VAL A 98 3.82 8.36 -3.41
N PRO A 99 2.52 8.02 -3.43
CA PRO A 99 1.46 9.00 -3.55
C PRO A 99 1.37 9.85 -2.29
N ALA A 100 0.91 11.10 -2.42
CA ALA A 100 0.63 11.99 -1.31
C ALA A 100 -0.88 12.08 -1.05
N PHE A 101 -1.53 10.94 -0.88
CA PHE A 101 -2.97 10.89 -0.63
C PHE A 101 -3.31 11.58 0.69
N PRO A 102 -4.25 12.53 0.70
CA PRO A 102 -4.67 13.20 1.92
C PRO A 102 -5.58 12.30 2.75
N ARG A 103 -5.45 12.39 4.06
CA ARG A 103 -6.43 11.93 5.04
C ARG A 103 -6.93 13.16 5.79
N THR A 104 -8.05 13.72 5.32
CA THR A 104 -8.56 15.00 5.82
C THR A 104 -9.18 14.87 7.21
N ALA A 105 -9.08 15.91 8.03
CA ALA A 105 -9.69 15.93 9.35
C ALA A 105 -11.22 16.13 9.25
N ARG A 106 -11.70 16.92 8.28
CA ARG A 106 -13.14 17.16 8.04
C ARG A 106 -13.89 15.90 7.62
N ASP A 107 -13.23 15.02 6.81
CA ASP A 107 -13.80 13.78 6.28
C ASP A 107 -13.06 12.55 6.84
N TRP A 108 -12.71 12.58 8.13
CA TRP A 108 -11.84 11.61 8.78
C TRP A 108 -12.30 10.14 8.69
N ARG A 109 -13.61 9.94 8.47
CA ARG A 109 -14.20 8.61 8.27
C ARG A 109 -13.85 8.01 6.92
N THR A 110 -13.59 8.84 5.90
CA THR A 110 -13.05 8.36 4.61
C THR A 110 -11.58 8.03 4.78
N TYR A 111 -11.29 6.78 5.12
CA TYR A 111 -9.92 6.35 5.41
C TYR A 111 -9.14 6.06 4.13
N THR A 112 -8.68 7.13 3.50
CA THR A 112 -7.95 7.11 2.22
C THR A 112 -6.72 6.21 2.24
N HIS A 113 -5.95 6.21 3.33
CA HIS A 113 -4.74 5.41 3.47
C HIS A 113 -5.01 3.90 3.63
N ALA A 114 -6.26 3.53 3.87
CA ALA A 114 -6.70 2.15 3.93
C ALA A 114 -7.46 1.70 2.68
N LEU A 115 -7.76 2.62 1.75
CA LEU A 115 -8.64 2.37 0.61
C LEU A 115 -9.97 1.74 1.07
N ASP A 116 -10.66 2.43 1.98
CA ASP A 116 -11.89 1.96 2.57
C ASP A 116 -13.10 2.03 1.60
N ARG A 117 -14.27 1.64 2.08
CA ARG A 117 -15.49 1.67 1.30
C ARG A 117 -15.88 3.09 0.86
N ASP A 118 -15.69 4.07 1.75
CA ASP A 118 -16.06 5.46 1.49
C ASP A 118 -15.21 6.07 0.37
N VAL A 119 -13.96 5.67 0.21
CA VAL A 119 -13.09 6.06 -0.92
C VAL A 119 -13.67 5.60 -2.27
N LEU A 120 -14.38 4.48 -2.31
CA LEU A 120 -15.00 4.00 -3.55
C LEU A 120 -16.33 4.70 -3.88
N THR A 121 -16.98 5.34 -2.89
CA THR A 121 -18.34 5.88 -3.02
C THR A 121 -18.43 7.39 -2.88
N THR A 122 -17.43 8.06 -2.26
CA THR A 122 -17.42 9.53 -2.10
C THR A 122 -17.43 10.25 -3.44
N ARG A 123 -18.03 11.47 -3.44
CA ARG A 123 -18.04 12.38 -4.59
C ARG A 123 -16.94 13.44 -4.53
N ASP A 124 -16.21 13.52 -3.42
CA ASP A 124 -15.04 14.40 -3.32
C ASP A 124 -13.92 13.85 -4.21
N ARG A 125 -13.63 14.54 -5.31
CA ARG A 125 -12.63 14.11 -6.30
C ARG A 125 -11.24 13.91 -5.72
N LEU A 126 -10.89 14.63 -4.65
CA LEU A 126 -9.61 14.48 -3.98
C LEU A 126 -9.49 13.15 -3.24
N LEU A 127 -10.62 12.63 -2.71
CA LEU A 127 -10.69 11.42 -1.90
C LEU A 127 -11.23 10.21 -2.68
N ALA A 128 -11.94 10.48 -3.80
CA ALA A 128 -12.65 9.45 -4.56
C ALA A 128 -11.69 8.56 -5.36
N ARG A 129 -12.00 7.27 -5.37
CA ARG A 129 -11.37 6.28 -6.25
C ARG A 129 -9.85 6.41 -6.29
N LEU A 130 -9.21 6.40 -5.10
CA LEU A 130 -7.75 6.48 -5.00
C LEU A 130 -7.04 5.28 -5.64
N ASP A 131 -7.75 4.19 -5.81
CA ASP A 131 -7.34 3.05 -6.63
C ASP A 131 -7.08 3.46 -8.09
N LEU A 132 -8.01 4.17 -8.72
CA LEU A 132 -7.86 4.67 -10.09
C LEU A 132 -6.86 5.83 -10.18
N GLN A 133 -6.82 6.70 -9.17
CA GLN A 133 -5.81 7.75 -9.10
C GLN A 133 -4.39 7.15 -9.02
N LEU A 134 -4.20 6.08 -8.24
CA LEU A 134 -2.91 5.38 -8.18
C LEU A 134 -2.53 4.75 -9.53
N ILE A 135 -3.48 4.16 -10.25
CA ILE A 135 -3.24 3.66 -11.61
C ILE A 135 -2.76 4.79 -12.52
N ALA A 136 -3.43 5.95 -12.48
CA ALA A 136 -3.04 7.10 -13.29
C ALA A 136 -1.63 7.61 -12.92
N MET A 137 -1.28 7.65 -11.63
CA MET A 137 0.08 8.00 -11.17
C MET A 137 1.13 6.99 -11.63
N ILE A 138 0.82 5.69 -11.59
CA ILE A 138 1.71 4.63 -12.10
C ILE A 138 1.94 4.81 -13.60
N ASP A 139 0.90 5.08 -14.37
CA ASP A 139 1.02 5.25 -15.82
C ASP A 139 1.76 6.53 -16.19
N ASP A 140 1.58 7.63 -15.45
CA ASP A 140 2.36 8.87 -15.59
C ASP A 140 3.84 8.64 -15.24
N ALA A 141 4.14 8.00 -14.12
CA ALA A 141 5.51 7.66 -13.71
C ALA A 141 6.22 6.80 -14.75
N ARG A 142 5.52 5.80 -15.31
CA ARG A 142 6.04 4.95 -16.40
C ARG A 142 6.32 5.74 -17.67
N ALA A 143 5.46 6.71 -18.01
CA ALA A 143 5.64 7.57 -19.18
C ALA A 143 6.88 8.47 -19.00
N ARG A 144 7.08 9.07 -17.80
CA ARG A 144 8.26 9.88 -17.44
C ARG A 144 9.53 9.05 -17.56
N LEU A 145 9.60 7.92 -16.87
CA LEU A 145 10.76 7.03 -16.89
C LEU A 145 11.09 6.53 -18.30
N ARG A 146 10.09 6.24 -19.12
CA ARG A 146 10.30 5.85 -20.53
C ARG A 146 10.89 6.99 -21.35
N LYS A 147 10.42 8.22 -21.12
CA LYS A 147 10.96 9.43 -21.77
C LYS A 147 12.45 9.63 -21.44
N ASP A 148 12.84 9.26 -20.22
CA ASP A 148 14.23 9.31 -19.75
C ASP A 148 15.03 8.04 -20.12
N GLY A 149 14.56 7.23 -21.08
CA GLY A 149 15.24 6.03 -21.55
C GLY A 149 15.12 4.81 -20.62
N THR A 150 14.21 4.84 -19.66
CA THR A 150 13.97 3.75 -18.73
C THR A 150 12.55 3.18 -18.89
N PRO A 151 12.33 2.20 -19.78
CA PRO A 151 11.04 1.52 -19.85
C PRO A 151 10.78 0.75 -18.55
N VAL A 152 9.51 0.72 -18.13
CA VAL A 152 9.08 0.10 -16.86
C VAL A 152 7.92 -0.85 -17.13
N ASP A 153 7.91 -2.01 -16.46
CA ASP A 153 6.82 -3.00 -16.54
C ASP A 153 5.46 -2.34 -16.23
N ALA A 154 4.41 -2.90 -16.80
CA ALA A 154 3.03 -2.46 -16.55
C ALA A 154 2.56 -2.81 -15.13
N ARG A 155 3.09 -3.90 -14.57
CA ARG A 155 2.78 -4.38 -13.23
C ARG A 155 3.83 -3.91 -12.24
N VAL A 156 3.36 -3.50 -11.05
CA VAL A 156 4.21 -2.94 -10.01
C VAL A 156 4.42 -3.91 -8.85
N LEU A 157 5.51 -3.74 -8.11
CA LEU A 157 5.60 -4.25 -6.75
C LEU A 157 4.81 -3.30 -5.85
N LEU A 158 3.99 -3.84 -4.96
CA LEU A 158 3.14 -3.06 -4.06
C LEU A 158 3.44 -3.43 -2.61
N GLN A 159 3.82 -2.44 -1.81
CA GLN A 159 4.20 -2.65 -0.41
C GLN A 159 3.33 -1.82 0.52
N GLY A 160 2.91 -2.40 1.63
CA GLY A 160 2.25 -1.66 2.70
C GLY A 160 2.52 -2.22 4.09
N PHE A 161 2.32 -1.36 5.10
CA PHE A 161 2.31 -1.74 6.50
C PHE A 161 1.18 -0.98 7.22
N SER A 162 0.41 -1.64 8.10
CA SER A 162 -0.75 -1.04 8.79
C SER A 162 -1.81 -0.56 7.78
N ALA A 163 -2.28 0.65 7.85
CA ALA A 163 -3.26 1.20 6.92
C ALA A 163 -2.81 1.08 5.45
N SER A 164 -1.54 1.37 5.14
CA SER A 164 -1.05 1.19 3.78
C SER A 164 -0.97 -0.29 3.36
N ALA A 165 -0.92 -1.24 4.29
CA ALA A 165 -1.08 -2.66 3.99
C ALA A 165 -2.52 -3.00 3.63
N MET A 166 -3.52 -2.42 4.33
CA MET A 166 -4.93 -2.52 3.92
C MET A 166 -5.12 -1.96 2.51
N PHE A 167 -4.52 -0.80 2.20
CA PHE A 167 -4.55 -0.23 0.85
C PHE A 167 -3.96 -1.20 -0.18
N ALA A 168 -2.75 -1.70 0.06
CA ALA A 168 -2.07 -2.61 -0.85
C ALA A 168 -2.88 -3.90 -1.09
N ASN A 169 -3.44 -4.46 -0.04
CA ASN A 169 -4.25 -5.65 -0.10
C ASN A 169 -5.55 -5.44 -0.90
N ARG A 170 -6.27 -4.35 -0.61
CA ARG A 170 -7.52 -3.99 -1.29
C ARG A 170 -7.28 -3.57 -2.74
N PHE A 171 -6.20 -2.84 -3.01
CA PHE A 171 -5.79 -2.51 -4.38
C PHE A 171 -5.47 -3.77 -5.19
N THR A 172 -4.80 -4.76 -4.59
CA THR A 172 -4.52 -6.04 -5.25
C THR A 172 -5.80 -6.80 -5.59
N ALA A 173 -6.83 -6.73 -4.74
CA ALA A 173 -8.13 -7.33 -5.04
C ALA A 173 -8.89 -6.57 -6.15
N LEU A 174 -8.78 -5.24 -6.18
CA LEU A 174 -9.43 -4.40 -7.19
C LEU A 174 -8.77 -4.46 -8.57
N HIS A 175 -7.43 -4.53 -8.60
CA HIS A 175 -6.61 -4.39 -9.80
C HIS A 175 -5.46 -5.41 -9.85
N PRO A 176 -5.76 -6.71 -9.80
CA PRO A 176 -4.72 -7.76 -9.79
C PRO A 176 -3.85 -7.76 -11.05
N ASP A 177 -4.38 -7.29 -12.17
CA ASP A 177 -3.68 -7.14 -13.45
C ASP A 177 -2.58 -6.08 -13.42
N ARG A 178 -2.62 -5.15 -12.44
CA ARG A 178 -1.62 -4.09 -12.26
C ARG A 178 -0.53 -4.45 -11.24
N VAL A 179 -0.67 -5.57 -10.52
CA VAL A 179 0.25 -5.98 -9.45
C VAL A 179 1.12 -7.15 -9.91
N ARG A 180 2.44 -6.99 -9.85
CA ARG A 180 3.41 -8.06 -10.07
C ARG A 180 3.55 -8.92 -8.82
N ALA A 181 3.64 -8.29 -7.64
CA ALA A 181 3.62 -8.92 -6.34
C ALA A 181 3.25 -7.91 -5.25
N ALA A 182 2.71 -8.36 -4.14
CA ALA A 182 2.33 -7.50 -3.01
C ALA A 182 2.88 -8.01 -1.67
N THR A 183 3.35 -7.08 -0.81
CA THR A 183 3.64 -7.37 0.59
C THR A 183 2.70 -6.57 1.49
N ILE A 184 2.08 -7.26 2.43
CA ILE A 184 0.95 -6.79 3.23
C ILE A 184 1.29 -7.04 4.69
N GLY A 185 1.92 -6.05 5.33
CA GLY A 185 2.40 -6.16 6.71
C GLY A 185 1.39 -5.62 7.72
N SER A 186 0.99 -6.42 8.69
CA SER A 186 0.08 -6.02 9.78
C SER A 186 -1.15 -5.25 9.27
N PRO A 187 -2.04 -5.85 8.45
CA PRO A 187 -3.09 -5.15 7.70
C PRO A 187 -4.30 -4.73 8.55
N GLY A 188 -4.07 -4.23 9.75
CA GLY A 188 -5.11 -3.64 10.59
C GLY A 188 -6.22 -4.61 11.01
N GLY A 189 -5.88 -5.85 11.28
CA GLY A 189 -6.78 -6.83 11.88
C GLY A 189 -7.56 -7.71 10.90
N TRP A 190 -7.77 -7.29 9.64
CA TRP A 190 -8.44 -8.12 8.63
C TRP A 190 -8.00 -7.77 7.20
N PRO A 191 -7.31 -8.67 6.50
CA PRO A 191 -7.13 -8.56 5.06
C PRO A 191 -8.45 -8.88 4.34
N ILE A 192 -8.73 -8.20 3.21
CA ILE A 192 -9.94 -8.49 2.43
C ILE A 192 -9.99 -9.97 2.03
N ALA A 193 -11.10 -10.66 2.36
CA ALA A 193 -11.29 -12.03 1.95
C ALA A 193 -11.58 -12.12 0.43
N PRO A 194 -10.87 -12.95 -0.35
CA PRO A 194 -11.12 -13.10 -1.79
C PRO A 194 -12.34 -13.97 -2.09
N VAL A 195 -13.38 -13.89 -1.26
CA VAL A 195 -14.63 -14.61 -1.37
C VAL A 195 -15.82 -13.68 -1.15
N ALA A 196 -16.95 -13.99 -1.80
CA ALA A 196 -18.15 -13.18 -1.67
C ALA A 196 -18.98 -13.53 -0.42
N LYS A 197 -18.80 -14.72 0.16
CA LYS A 197 -19.56 -15.17 1.34
C LYS A 197 -18.84 -16.28 2.08
N VAL A 198 -19.22 -16.44 3.35
CA VAL A 198 -18.86 -17.59 4.19
C VAL A 198 -20.16 -18.21 4.72
N GLY A 199 -20.42 -19.49 4.38
CA GLY A 199 -21.71 -20.08 4.64
C GLY A 199 -22.85 -19.33 3.94
N VAL A 200 -23.77 -18.78 4.74
CA VAL A 200 -24.90 -17.98 4.26
C VAL A 200 -24.63 -16.48 4.32
N ASP A 201 -23.57 -16.05 4.99
CA ASP A 201 -23.27 -14.64 5.28
C ASP A 201 -22.47 -14.03 4.13
N ALA A 202 -23.01 -12.98 3.52
CA ALA A 202 -22.31 -12.21 2.49
C ALA A 202 -21.21 -11.35 3.11
N LEU A 203 -20.08 -11.27 2.44
CA LEU A 203 -18.94 -10.43 2.84
C LEU A 203 -18.80 -9.23 1.88
N PRO A 204 -19.45 -8.09 2.17
CA PRO A 204 -19.30 -6.90 1.37
C PRO A 204 -17.90 -6.28 1.56
N TYR A 205 -17.49 -5.43 0.62
CA TYR A 205 -16.23 -4.70 0.71
C TYR A 205 -16.21 -3.73 1.91
N PRO A 206 -15.15 -3.68 2.74
CA PRO A 206 -13.86 -4.33 2.55
C PRO A 206 -13.67 -5.66 3.31
N ALA A 207 -14.72 -6.27 3.87
CA ALA A 207 -14.62 -7.58 4.52
C ALA A 207 -14.35 -8.69 3.50
N GLY A 208 -14.99 -8.61 2.34
CA GLY A 208 -14.82 -9.50 1.19
C GLY A 208 -15.20 -8.81 -0.11
N ILE A 209 -15.69 -9.58 -1.09
CA ILE A 209 -15.88 -9.11 -2.47
C ILE A 209 -17.35 -9.17 -2.94
N ALA A 210 -18.32 -9.37 -2.03
CA ALA A 210 -19.72 -9.63 -2.40
C ALA A 210 -20.36 -8.55 -3.26
N ASP A 211 -20.04 -7.30 -3.01
CA ASP A 211 -20.61 -6.13 -3.69
C ASP A 211 -19.60 -5.33 -4.51
N LEU A 212 -18.40 -5.88 -4.72
CA LEU A 212 -17.30 -5.19 -5.39
C LEU A 212 -17.68 -4.72 -6.79
N SER A 213 -18.37 -5.57 -7.56
CA SER A 213 -18.88 -5.22 -8.89
C SER A 213 -19.87 -4.05 -8.87
N ALA A 214 -20.73 -3.99 -7.86
CA ALA A 214 -21.68 -2.90 -7.72
C ALA A 214 -20.99 -1.57 -7.36
N LEU A 215 -19.93 -1.63 -6.55
CA LEU A 215 -19.14 -0.46 -6.13
C LEU A 215 -18.25 0.10 -7.23
N THR A 216 -17.66 -0.76 -8.04
CA THR A 216 -16.60 -0.40 -8.99
C THR A 216 -17.03 -0.44 -10.45
N GLY A 217 -18.14 -1.10 -10.76
CA GLY A 217 -18.56 -1.40 -12.13
C GLY A 217 -17.78 -2.55 -12.77
N THR A 218 -16.83 -3.18 -12.05
CA THR A 218 -15.98 -4.26 -12.55
C THR A 218 -16.07 -5.47 -11.62
N PRO A 219 -16.31 -6.67 -12.14
CA PRO A 219 -16.31 -7.88 -11.33
C PRO A 219 -14.91 -8.22 -10.81
N PHE A 220 -14.84 -8.91 -9.68
CA PHE A 220 -13.59 -9.43 -9.14
C PHE A 220 -13.00 -10.48 -10.10
N ASP A 221 -11.76 -10.27 -10.54
CA ASP A 221 -11.02 -11.23 -11.36
C ASP A 221 -10.27 -12.23 -10.46
N ALA A 222 -10.97 -13.29 -10.07
CA ALA A 222 -10.42 -14.33 -9.21
C ALA A 222 -9.19 -15.02 -9.84
N ALA A 223 -9.19 -15.21 -11.17
CA ALA A 223 -8.09 -15.87 -11.86
C ALA A 223 -6.83 -14.97 -11.91
N ALA A 224 -6.98 -13.69 -12.13
CA ALA A 224 -5.86 -12.75 -12.06
C ALA A 224 -5.35 -12.60 -10.62
N PHE A 225 -6.26 -12.47 -9.64
CA PHE A 225 -5.90 -12.35 -8.22
C PHE A 225 -5.13 -13.58 -7.72
N ALA A 226 -5.58 -14.79 -8.09
CA ALA A 226 -4.92 -16.04 -7.71
C ALA A 226 -3.47 -16.15 -8.22
N ARG A 227 -3.13 -15.46 -9.31
CA ARG A 227 -1.77 -15.47 -9.88
C ARG A 227 -0.83 -14.47 -9.26
N VAL A 228 -1.32 -13.45 -8.51
CA VAL A 228 -0.46 -12.44 -7.88
C VAL A 228 0.26 -13.06 -6.68
N PRO A 229 1.60 -13.14 -6.66
CA PRO A 229 2.33 -13.51 -5.47
C PRO A 229 2.09 -12.49 -4.36
N GLN A 230 1.58 -12.94 -3.21
CA GLN A 230 1.26 -12.11 -2.07
C GLN A 230 1.95 -12.64 -0.82
N TYR A 231 2.52 -11.75 -0.03
CA TYR A 231 3.10 -12.08 1.26
C TYR A 231 2.43 -11.26 2.36
N LEU A 232 1.61 -11.93 3.15
CA LEU A 232 0.94 -11.36 4.31
C LEU A 232 1.70 -11.75 5.56
N TYR A 233 2.03 -10.79 6.41
CA TYR A 233 2.78 -11.04 7.63
C TYR A 233 2.38 -10.08 8.74
N MET A 234 2.43 -10.53 9.99
CA MET A 234 2.27 -9.70 11.17
C MET A 234 3.02 -10.32 12.37
N GLY A 235 3.20 -9.56 13.43
CA GLY A 235 3.66 -10.11 14.69
C GLY A 235 2.57 -10.89 15.42
N ASP A 236 2.90 -11.94 16.14
CA ASP A 236 1.92 -12.69 16.94
C ASP A 236 1.47 -11.94 18.22
N ALA A 237 2.18 -10.88 18.58
CA ALA A 237 1.81 -9.94 19.64
C ALA A 237 1.24 -8.61 19.09
N ASP A 238 0.82 -8.58 17.81
CA ASP A 238 0.22 -7.39 17.19
C ASP A 238 -1.26 -7.29 17.60
N ASP A 239 -1.57 -6.30 18.42
CA ASP A 239 -2.90 -5.96 18.93
C ASP A 239 -3.54 -4.76 18.23
N ASN A 240 -2.91 -4.22 17.18
CA ASN A 240 -3.43 -3.07 16.46
C ASN A 240 -4.62 -3.48 15.57
N ASP A 241 -5.83 -3.27 16.08
CA ASP A 241 -7.08 -3.64 15.45
C ASP A 241 -7.82 -2.42 14.87
N SER A 242 -7.88 -2.32 13.55
CA SER A 242 -8.60 -1.22 12.90
C SER A 242 -10.11 -1.41 12.88
N LEU A 243 -10.62 -2.61 13.20
CA LEU A 243 -12.06 -2.87 13.27
C LEU A 243 -12.70 -2.11 14.44
N ASP A 244 -11.96 -1.85 15.50
CA ASP A 244 -12.41 -1.07 16.66
C ASP A 244 -12.61 0.41 16.34
N PHE A 245 -11.94 0.94 15.30
CA PHE A 245 -12.04 2.33 14.91
C PHE A 245 -13.18 2.54 13.90
N ASN A 246 -13.94 3.58 14.11
CA ASN A 246 -15.08 3.93 13.25
C ASN A 246 -14.65 4.88 12.11
N ASP A 247 -13.52 4.60 11.48
CA ASP A 247 -12.97 5.37 10.37
C ASP A 247 -12.76 4.55 9.08
N GLY A 248 -12.23 3.36 9.13
CA GLY A 248 -12.04 2.47 7.96
C GLY A 248 -13.07 1.33 7.89
N TRP A 249 -13.93 1.23 8.89
CA TRP A 249 -14.96 0.20 9.04
C TRP A 249 -16.25 0.80 9.58
N ASP A 250 -17.39 0.37 9.09
CA ASP A 250 -18.64 0.64 9.79
C ASP A 250 -18.89 -0.42 10.88
N LYS A 251 -19.60 -0.02 11.95
CA LYS A 251 -19.84 -0.90 13.10
C LYS A 251 -20.57 -2.20 12.78
N PRO A 252 -21.62 -2.23 11.91
CA PRO A 252 -22.25 -3.50 11.53
C PRO A 252 -21.27 -4.46 10.85
N MET A 253 -20.39 -3.96 9.97
CA MET A 253 -19.43 -4.78 9.26
C MET A 253 -18.31 -5.28 10.20
N SER A 254 -17.80 -4.43 11.10
CA SER A 254 -16.83 -4.86 12.12
C SER A 254 -17.40 -5.98 12.99
N ALA A 255 -18.62 -5.81 13.51
CA ALA A 255 -19.29 -6.80 14.33
C ALA A 255 -19.54 -8.12 13.57
N GLU A 256 -19.76 -8.06 12.26
CA GLU A 256 -19.93 -9.24 11.43
C GLU A 256 -18.61 -9.99 11.22
N VAL A 257 -17.51 -9.25 11.00
CA VAL A 257 -16.16 -9.85 10.89
C VAL A 257 -15.76 -10.50 12.22
N ASP A 258 -16.02 -9.84 13.36
CA ASP A 258 -15.76 -10.40 14.69
C ASP A 258 -16.58 -11.67 14.95
N ARG A 259 -17.87 -11.64 14.62
CA ARG A 259 -18.77 -12.78 14.78
C ARG A 259 -18.31 -14.00 13.96
N LEU A 260 -17.81 -13.78 12.75
CA LEU A 260 -17.45 -14.85 11.82
C LEU A 260 -16.02 -15.38 12.08
N PHE A 261 -15.10 -14.52 12.47
CA PHE A 261 -13.68 -14.83 12.43
C PHE A 261 -12.93 -14.59 13.74
N GLY A 262 -13.62 -14.07 14.77
CA GLY A 262 -13.03 -13.78 16.08
C GLY A 262 -12.75 -12.30 16.30
N ASP A 263 -12.53 -11.93 17.56
CA ASP A 263 -12.50 -10.57 18.08
C ASP A 263 -11.08 -9.97 18.20
N THR A 264 -10.07 -10.66 17.69
CA THR A 264 -8.68 -10.17 17.69
C THR A 264 -8.01 -10.38 16.33
N PRO A 265 -7.02 -9.56 15.97
CA PRO A 265 -6.23 -9.76 14.75
C PRO A 265 -5.67 -11.17 14.61
N LEU A 266 -5.15 -11.72 15.74
CA LEU A 266 -4.57 -13.06 15.76
C LEU A 266 -5.62 -14.17 15.54
N ALA A 267 -6.80 -14.06 16.14
CA ALA A 267 -7.88 -15.01 15.93
C ALA A 267 -8.33 -15.05 14.47
N ARG A 268 -8.44 -13.87 13.85
CA ARG A 268 -8.86 -13.72 12.44
C ARG A 268 -7.80 -14.18 11.44
N TRP A 269 -6.52 -14.20 11.81
CA TRP A 269 -5.41 -14.51 10.91
C TRP A 269 -5.52 -15.87 10.26
N THR A 270 -5.79 -16.91 11.04
CA THR A 270 -5.95 -18.28 10.53
C THR A 270 -7.16 -18.41 9.61
N HIS A 271 -8.25 -17.69 9.90
CA HIS A 271 -9.43 -17.66 9.02
C HIS A 271 -9.11 -16.98 7.69
N ALA A 272 -8.37 -15.86 7.70
CA ALA A 272 -7.95 -15.19 6.49
C ALA A 272 -7.07 -16.11 5.62
N GLU A 273 -6.05 -16.75 6.20
CA GLU A 273 -5.19 -17.71 5.51
C GLU A 273 -6.00 -18.85 4.86
N MET A 274 -6.95 -19.42 5.58
CA MET A 274 -7.83 -20.47 5.05
C MET A 274 -8.67 -19.99 3.86
N LEU A 275 -9.23 -18.77 3.92
CA LEU A 275 -10.05 -18.22 2.83
C LEU A 275 -9.21 -17.93 1.58
N TYR A 276 -7.97 -17.46 1.76
CA TYR A 276 -7.02 -17.27 0.65
C TYR A 276 -6.66 -18.62 0.00
N ALA A 277 -6.38 -19.64 0.81
CA ALA A 277 -6.11 -20.98 0.31
C ALA A 277 -7.30 -21.58 -0.44
N GLN A 278 -8.52 -21.45 0.09
CA GLN A 278 -9.76 -21.88 -0.57
C GLN A 278 -10.01 -21.18 -1.90
N ALA A 279 -9.64 -19.90 -2.00
CA ALA A 279 -9.72 -19.12 -3.24
C ALA A 279 -8.60 -19.45 -4.24
N GLY A 280 -7.66 -20.33 -3.90
CA GLY A 280 -6.50 -20.68 -4.72
C GLY A 280 -5.51 -19.52 -4.91
N ALA A 281 -5.49 -18.56 -3.99
CA ALA A 281 -4.60 -17.41 -4.05
C ALA A 281 -3.13 -17.83 -3.85
N ASN A 282 -2.23 -17.28 -4.65
CA ASN A 282 -0.78 -17.42 -4.46
C ASN A 282 -0.33 -16.52 -3.30
N ALA A 283 -0.69 -16.89 -2.09
CA ALA A 283 -0.45 -16.11 -0.88
C ALA A 283 0.30 -16.92 0.17
N ARG A 284 1.35 -16.30 0.73
CA ARG A 284 2.10 -16.79 1.89
C ARG A 284 1.71 -15.98 3.11
N PHE A 285 1.31 -16.65 4.19
CA PHE A 285 1.02 -16.04 5.48
C PHE A 285 2.14 -16.35 6.48
N GLU A 286 2.52 -15.37 7.30
CA GLU A 286 3.52 -15.55 8.36
C GLU A 286 3.14 -14.79 9.63
N LEU A 287 3.18 -15.48 10.77
CA LEU A 287 3.18 -14.89 12.10
C LEU A 287 4.62 -14.85 12.63
N VAL A 288 5.06 -13.68 13.07
CA VAL A 288 6.42 -13.47 13.57
C VAL A 288 6.42 -13.48 15.10
N PRO A 289 7.07 -14.47 15.73
CA PRO A 289 7.02 -14.64 17.17
C PRO A 289 7.58 -13.45 17.96
N GLY A 290 6.86 -13.02 19.00
CA GLY A 290 7.27 -12.00 19.95
C GLY A 290 7.31 -10.57 19.41
N VAL A 291 6.74 -10.32 18.21
CA VAL A 291 6.70 -8.99 17.60
C VAL A 291 5.30 -8.41 17.69
N GLY A 292 5.17 -7.16 18.13
CA GLY A 292 3.94 -6.39 18.08
C GLY A 292 3.79 -5.64 16.76
N HIS A 293 3.05 -4.51 16.78
CA HIS A 293 2.86 -3.64 15.60
C HIS A 293 4.14 -2.84 15.28
N ASP A 294 5.22 -3.55 14.95
CA ASP A 294 6.53 -2.95 14.69
C ASP A 294 6.99 -3.12 13.24
N ARG A 295 6.80 -2.05 12.45
CA ARG A 295 7.23 -2.00 11.05
C ARG A 295 8.73 -2.25 10.88
N LYS A 296 9.57 -1.75 11.77
CA LYS A 296 11.04 -1.85 11.63
C LYS A 296 11.51 -3.29 11.82
N ALA A 297 10.95 -3.99 12.80
CA ALA A 297 11.23 -5.40 13.06
C ALA A 297 10.80 -6.32 11.89
N LEU A 298 9.77 -5.90 11.13
CA LEU A 298 9.16 -6.71 10.08
C LEU A 298 9.61 -6.36 8.65
N GLN A 299 10.26 -5.21 8.44
CA GLN A 299 10.52 -4.64 7.10
C GLN A 299 11.41 -5.51 6.20
N GLU A 300 12.40 -6.20 6.75
CA GLU A 300 13.34 -6.99 5.95
C GLU A 300 12.68 -8.17 5.23
N ARG A 301 11.57 -8.67 5.77
CA ARG A 301 10.75 -9.73 5.14
C ARG A 301 10.18 -9.32 3.79
N SER A 302 9.66 -8.10 3.69
CA SER A 302 9.18 -7.55 2.41
C SER A 302 10.27 -7.50 1.36
N THR A 303 11.46 -7.03 1.76
CA THR A 303 12.60 -6.92 0.84
C THR A 303 13.05 -8.29 0.35
N ALA A 304 13.12 -9.28 1.26
CA ALA A 304 13.48 -10.66 0.91
C ALA A 304 12.47 -11.26 -0.07
N PHE A 305 11.17 -11.13 0.20
CA PHE A 305 10.12 -11.62 -0.69
C PHE A 305 10.19 -10.99 -2.09
N PHE A 306 10.35 -9.69 -2.18
CA PHE A 306 10.48 -9.03 -3.48
C PHE A 306 11.74 -9.45 -4.23
N ARG A 307 12.84 -9.72 -3.53
CA ARG A 307 14.07 -10.25 -4.16
C ARG A 307 13.81 -11.64 -4.76
N GLU A 308 13.08 -12.52 -4.08
CA GLU A 308 12.66 -13.81 -4.60
C GLU A 308 11.82 -13.66 -5.87
N VAL A 309 10.81 -12.76 -5.86
CA VAL A 309 9.95 -12.49 -7.02
C VAL A 309 10.72 -11.91 -8.20
N LEU A 310 11.68 -11.02 -7.94
CA LEU A 310 12.47 -10.38 -9.00
C LEU A 310 13.49 -11.35 -9.62
N ALA A 311 13.93 -12.37 -8.89
CA ALA A 311 14.83 -13.42 -9.38
C ALA A 311 14.11 -14.49 -10.22
N THR A 312 12.77 -14.52 -10.19
CA THR A 312 11.97 -15.46 -10.99
C THR A 312 11.62 -14.82 -12.34
N PRO A 313 11.97 -15.47 -13.47
CA PRO A 313 11.74 -14.95 -14.82
C PRO A 313 10.28 -14.65 -15.16
#